data_c4b7d243a6c3a48a8c4b9f111069c110
#
_entry.id   c4b7d243a6c3a48a8c4b9f111069c110
#
_cell.length_a   1.000
_cell.length_b   1.000
_cell.length_c   1.000
_cell.angle_alpha   90.00
_cell.angle_beta   90.00
_cell.angle_gamma   90.00
#
_symmetry.space_group_name_H-M   'P 1'
#
loop_
_entity.id
_entity.type
_entity.pdbx_description
1 polymer ?
#
loop_
_entity_poly.entity_id
_entity_poly.type
_entity_poly.pdbx_seq_one_letter_code
_entity_poly.pdbx_strand_id
1 'polypeptide(L)'
;MLDHGEDPRPSHGAVREIYTPERAATLEYSPDLDGLADPGEIVWAWVPYEEDPARGKDRPLLVVGRHGRRLLAMMLSSRDHGDDPDWFELGSGGWDHDGRASYVRLDRVFALDEDDIRREGSVLEPERFARVAAVLMRLHGWTPTR
;
A
#
# COMPACT_ATOMS: atom_id res chain seq x y z
N MET A 1 13.07 -17.48 -14.30
CA MET A 1 12.52 -17.02 -14.22
C MET A 1 12.52 -15.94 -14.10
N LEU A 2 12.17 -15.56 -14.34
CA LEU A 2 12.27 -14.50 -14.26
C LEU A 2 11.68 -13.80 -13.35
N ASP A 3 12.20 -13.14 -12.66
CA ASP A 3 11.67 -12.24 -11.73
C ASP A 3 11.07 -11.13 -12.45
N HIS A 4 9.81 -11.17 -12.60
CA HIS A 4 9.12 -10.16 -13.27
C HIS A 4 9.26 -8.84 -12.66
N GLY A 5 9.86 -8.74 -11.53
CA GLY A 5 9.66 -7.59 -10.82
C GLY A 5 10.75 -6.62 -10.78
N GLU A 6 11.95 -7.03 -11.02
CA GLU A 6 13.04 -6.12 -10.78
C GLU A 6 13.28 -5.24 -11.98
N ASP A 7 12.74 -4.01 -11.91
CA ASP A 7 12.89 -3.02 -12.97
C ASP A 7 13.69 -1.83 -12.47
N PRO A 8 14.41 -1.13 -13.37
CA PRO A 8 15.06 0.11 -12.96
C PRO A 8 14.03 1.17 -12.60
N ARG A 9 14.45 2.14 -11.82
CA ARG A 9 13.56 3.22 -11.39
C ARG A 9 13.06 4.00 -12.60
N PRO A 10 11.75 4.10 -12.80
CA PRO A 10 11.20 4.87 -13.91
C PRO A 10 11.28 6.37 -13.64
N SER A 11 11.21 7.17 -14.70
CA SER A 11 11.11 8.61 -14.55
C SER A 11 9.75 9.03 -14.01
N HIS A 12 8.73 8.19 -14.23
CA HIS A 12 7.38 8.41 -13.73
C HIS A 12 6.87 7.13 -13.12
N GLY A 13 5.85 7.22 -12.29
CA GLY A 13 5.19 6.05 -11.75
C GLY A 13 5.85 5.44 -10.54
N ALA A 14 6.86 6.09 -9.98
CA ALA A 14 7.51 5.62 -8.77
C ALA A 14 6.89 6.30 -7.55
N VAL A 15 6.46 5.50 -6.58
CA VAL A 15 5.94 6.06 -5.33
C VAL A 15 7.09 6.47 -4.44
N ARG A 16 6.82 7.40 -3.52
CA ARG A 16 7.85 7.93 -2.62
C ARG A 16 7.64 7.39 -1.22
N GLU A 17 8.68 6.81 -0.66
CA GLU A 17 8.63 6.35 0.71
C GLU A 17 8.76 7.54 1.67
N ILE A 18 7.91 7.55 2.71
CA ILE A 18 7.97 8.55 3.78
C ILE A 18 8.58 7.88 4.99
N TYR A 19 9.75 8.36 5.41
CA TYR A 19 10.46 7.73 6.51
C TYR A 19 9.97 8.19 7.88
N THR A 20 9.29 9.34 7.92
CA THR A 20 8.77 9.87 9.18
C THR A 20 7.28 10.15 8.98
N PRO A 21 6.43 9.16 9.20
CA PRO A 21 4.99 9.37 9.01
C PRO A 21 4.51 10.50 9.90
N GLU A 22 3.79 11.45 9.30
CA GLU A 22 3.28 12.59 10.03
C GLU A 22 2.14 12.16 10.94
N ARG A 23 2.11 12.74 12.14
CA ARG A 23 1.00 12.50 13.06
C ARG A 23 -0.33 12.97 12.50
N ALA A 24 -0.26 13.89 11.55
CA ALA A 24 -1.45 14.42 10.90
C ALA A 24 -2.02 13.50 9.83
N ALA A 25 -1.38 12.36 9.58
CA ALA A 25 -1.92 11.41 8.62
C ALA A 25 -3.26 10.88 9.11
N THR A 26 -4.23 10.81 8.20
CA THR A 26 -5.58 10.39 8.52
C THR A 26 -5.89 9.08 7.82
N LEU A 27 -6.28 8.08 8.62
CA LEU A 27 -6.77 6.82 8.07
C LEU A 27 -8.20 7.02 7.61
N GLU A 28 -8.52 6.45 6.46
CA GLU A 28 -9.84 6.63 5.88
C GLU A 28 -10.20 5.39 5.09
N TYR A 29 -11.47 4.99 5.11
CA TYR A 29 -11.98 3.97 4.23
C TYR A 29 -13.13 4.57 3.45
N SER A 30 -12.88 4.86 2.18
CA SER A 30 -13.89 5.52 1.35
C SER A 30 -13.71 5.11 -0.12
N PRO A 31 -13.81 3.81 -0.43
CA PRO A 31 -13.62 3.36 -1.80
C PRO A 31 -14.81 3.83 -2.66
N ASP A 32 -14.52 4.74 -3.56
CA ASP A 32 -15.52 5.27 -4.46
C ASP A 32 -14.89 5.26 -5.85
N LEU A 33 -15.37 4.38 -6.70
CA LEU A 33 -14.76 4.17 -8.02
C LEU A 33 -15.17 5.29 -8.98
N ASP A 34 -14.81 6.51 -8.64
CA ASP A 34 -15.21 7.72 -9.36
C ASP A 34 -14.14 8.21 -10.35
N GLY A 35 -13.14 7.41 -10.63
CA GLY A 35 -12.06 7.79 -11.53
C GLY A 35 -10.78 8.19 -10.84
N LEU A 36 -10.82 8.43 -9.54
CA LEU A 36 -9.65 8.73 -8.74
C LEU A 36 -9.45 7.63 -7.70
N ALA A 37 -8.21 7.38 -7.31
CA ALA A 37 -7.93 6.37 -6.31
C ALA A 37 -8.35 6.87 -4.92
N ASP A 38 -8.96 6.00 -4.13
CA ASP A 38 -9.46 6.33 -2.82
C ASP A 38 -8.96 5.35 -1.77
N PRO A 39 -8.91 5.78 -0.50
CA PRO A 39 -8.57 4.85 0.59
C PRO A 39 -9.50 3.65 0.62
N GLY A 40 -8.91 2.49 0.79
CA GLY A 40 -9.60 1.21 0.69
C GLY A 40 -9.33 0.48 -0.62
N GLU A 41 -8.82 1.17 -1.63
CA GLU A 41 -8.45 0.54 -2.90
C GLU A 41 -7.06 -0.06 -2.83
N ILE A 42 -6.84 -1.10 -3.63
CA ILE A 42 -5.52 -1.64 -3.86
C ILE A 42 -5.11 -1.24 -5.26
N VAL A 43 -4.00 -0.53 -5.36
CA VAL A 43 -3.47 0.02 -6.61
C VAL A 43 -2.10 -0.57 -6.87
N TRP A 44 -1.59 -0.42 -8.09
CA TRP A 44 -0.29 -0.95 -8.48
C TRP A 44 0.64 0.19 -8.85
N ALA A 45 1.90 0.08 -8.40
CA ALA A 45 2.92 1.06 -8.75
C ALA A 45 4.29 0.45 -8.55
N TRP A 46 5.30 1.09 -9.12
CA TRP A 46 6.69 0.71 -8.90
C TRP A 46 7.10 1.16 -7.49
N VAL A 47 7.59 0.23 -6.69
CA VAL A 47 7.99 0.47 -5.30
C VAL A 47 9.48 0.22 -5.18
N PRO A 48 10.26 1.21 -4.69
CA PRO A 48 11.70 1.01 -4.55
C PRO A 48 12.03 -0.04 -3.49
N TYR A 49 13.10 -0.77 -3.71
CA TYR A 49 13.61 -1.70 -2.71
C TYR A 49 14.17 -0.91 -1.53
N GLU A 50 13.99 -1.45 -0.34
CA GLU A 50 14.50 -0.81 0.88
C GLU A 50 16.02 -0.72 0.84
N GLU A 51 16.68 -1.78 0.38
CA GLU A 51 18.13 -1.87 0.38
C GLU A 51 18.79 -1.14 -0.79
N ASP A 52 18.02 -0.82 -1.85
CA ASP A 52 18.56 -0.15 -3.02
C ASP A 52 17.44 0.63 -3.72
N PRO A 53 17.20 1.89 -3.34
CA PRO A 53 16.08 2.66 -3.88
C PRO A 53 16.18 2.99 -5.38
N ALA A 54 17.33 2.78 -6.00
CA ALA A 54 17.44 2.95 -7.45
C ALA A 54 16.82 1.77 -8.20
N ARG A 55 16.53 0.67 -7.50
CA ARG A 55 15.93 -0.53 -8.05
C ARG A 55 14.63 -0.79 -7.31
N GLY A 56 13.74 -1.51 -7.93
CA GLY A 56 12.46 -1.81 -7.33
C GLY A 56 11.63 -2.72 -8.18
N LYS A 57 10.36 -2.76 -7.87
CA LYS A 57 9.48 -3.75 -8.45
C LYS A 57 8.06 -3.21 -8.44
N ASP A 58 7.29 -3.57 -9.45
CA ASP A 58 5.87 -3.27 -9.48
C ASP A 58 5.18 -4.09 -8.39
N ARG A 59 4.41 -3.44 -7.52
CA ARG A 59 3.74 -4.10 -6.40
C ARG A 59 2.36 -3.54 -6.18
N PRO A 60 1.47 -4.33 -5.59
CA PRO A 60 0.20 -3.78 -5.10
C PRO A 60 0.43 -3.00 -3.81
N LEU A 61 -0.35 -1.91 -3.65
CA LEU A 61 -0.33 -1.09 -2.45
C LEU A 61 -1.76 -0.87 -1.98
N LEU A 62 -1.96 -0.98 -0.67
CA LEU A 62 -3.25 -0.65 -0.08
C LEU A 62 -3.26 0.82 0.30
N VAL A 63 -4.18 1.58 -0.28
CA VAL A 63 -4.34 2.99 0.07
C VAL A 63 -5.08 3.04 1.40
N VAL A 64 -4.47 3.63 2.41
CA VAL A 64 -4.99 3.59 3.78
C VAL A 64 -5.49 4.94 4.28
N GLY A 65 -5.10 6.03 3.65
CA GLY A 65 -5.51 7.33 4.12
C GLY A 65 -4.92 8.45 3.31
N ARG A 66 -4.88 9.64 3.93
CA ARG A 66 -4.44 10.85 3.27
C ARG A 66 -3.55 11.67 4.19
N HIS A 67 -2.66 12.40 3.57
CA HIS A 67 -1.90 13.45 4.23
C HIS A 67 -1.86 14.62 3.25
N GLY A 68 -2.65 15.66 3.55
CA GLY A 68 -2.83 16.74 2.62
C GLY A 68 -3.49 16.25 1.33
N ARG A 69 -2.89 16.53 0.21
CA ARG A 69 -3.42 16.10 -1.10
C ARG A 69 -2.94 14.73 -1.53
N ARG A 70 -2.01 14.16 -0.79
CA ARG A 70 -1.42 12.89 -1.18
C ARG A 70 -2.14 11.74 -0.52
N LEU A 71 -2.18 10.62 -1.23
CA LEU A 71 -2.65 9.38 -0.67
C LEU A 71 -1.49 8.70 0.03
N LEU A 72 -1.80 8.01 1.12
CA LEU A 72 -0.83 7.21 1.85
C LEU A 72 -1.16 5.75 1.64
N ALA A 73 -0.14 4.94 1.44
CA ALA A 73 -0.34 3.53 1.15
C ALA A 73 0.76 2.67 1.74
N MET A 74 0.41 1.40 1.93
CA MET A 74 1.30 0.36 2.44
C MET A 74 1.47 -0.69 1.36
N MET A 75 2.69 -1.16 1.14
CA MET A 75 2.93 -2.17 0.11
C MET A 75 2.45 -3.54 0.56
N LEU A 76 2.04 -4.35 -0.40
CA LEU A 76 1.68 -5.73 -0.18
C LEU A 76 2.74 -6.65 -0.79
N SER A 77 2.85 -7.85 -0.22
CA SER A 77 3.72 -8.89 -0.71
C SER A 77 2.98 -10.22 -0.68
N SER A 78 3.18 -11.05 -1.69
CA SER A 78 2.62 -12.40 -1.70
C SER A 78 3.58 -13.43 -1.12
N ARG A 79 4.75 -12.99 -0.67
CA ARG A 79 5.68 -13.87 0.02
C ARG A 79 5.20 -14.09 1.45
N ASP A 80 5.37 -15.30 1.96
CA ASP A 80 5.02 -15.60 3.34
C ASP A 80 6.01 -14.93 4.29
N HIS A 81 5.52 -14.09 5.17
CA HIS A 81 6.34 -13.40 6.17
C HIS A 81 6.14 -13.96 7.57
N GLY A 82 5.34 -15.01 7.70
CA GLY A 82 5.19 -15.74 8.95
C GLY A 82 4.80 -14.85 10.12
N ASP A 83 5.62 -14.91 11.19
CA ASP A 83 5.36 -14.16 12.41
C ASP A 83 6.12 -12.85 12.49
N ASP A 84 6.65 -12.36 11.37
CA ASP A 84 7.40 -11.10 11.36
C ASP A 84 6.48 -9.95 11.78
N PRO A 85 6.81 -9.22 12.88
CA PRO A 85 5.93 -8.17 13.39
C PRO A 85 5.79 -6.96 12.46
N ASP A 86 6.66 -6.81 11.48
CA ASP A 86 6.55 -5.72 10.51
C ASP A 86 5.56 -6.03 9.40
N TRP A 87 4.95 -7.20 9.41
CA TRP A 87 4.02 -7.63 8.38
C TRP A 87 2.71 -8.11 9.01
N PHE A 88 1.62 -7.80 8.32
CA PHE A 88 0.28 -8.21 8.76
C PHE A 88 -0.35 -9.06 7.67
N GLU A 89 -0.79 -10.26 8.02
CA GLU A 89 -1.41 -11.15 7.04
C GLU A 89 -2.78 -10.62 6.65
N LEU A 90 -2.94 -10.29 5.37
CA LEU A 90 -4.18 -9.73 4.86
C LEU A 90 -5.10 -10.79 4.27
N GLY A 91 -4.53 -11.86 3.76
CA GLY A 91 -5.28 -12.88 3.04
C GLY A 91 -5.28 -12.64 1.54
N SER A 92 -6.07 -13.41 0.83
CA SER A 92 -6.12 -13.33 -0.62
C SER A 92 -7.24 -12.41 -1.09
N GLY A 93 -7.17 -11.99 -2.35
CA GLY A 93 -8.19 -11.16 -2.96
C GLY A 93 -7.92 -10.95 -4.44
N GLY A 94 -8.78 -10.17 -5.07
CA GLY A 94 -8.74 -9.97 -6.52
C GLY A 94 -7.51 -9.25 -7.06
N TRP A 95 -6.71 -8.65 -6.19
CA TRP A 95 -5.50 -7.97 -6.62
C TRP A 95 -4.36 -8.93 -6.97
N ASP A 96 -4.43 -10.18 -6.53
CA ASP A 96 -3.43 -11.19 -6.88
C ASP A 96 -4.07 -12.18 -7.85
N HIS A 97 -3.59 -12.19 -9.08
CA HIS A 97 -4.16 -13.03 -10.12
C HIS A 97 -4.02 -14.52 -9.85
N ASP A 98 -3.05 -14.90 -9.03
CA ASP A 98 -2.83 -16.30 -8.67
C ASP A 98 -3.58 -16.68 -7.39
N GLY A 99 -4.30 -15.75 -6.77
CA GLY A 99 -5.07 -16.02 -5.58
C GLY A 99 -4.23 -16.27 -4.34
N ARG A 100 -2.99 -15.82 -4.32
CA ARG A 100 -2.10 -16.02 -3.18
C ARG A 100 -2.46 -15.07 -2.05
N ALA A 101 -2.19 -15.51 -0.82
CA ALA A 101 -2.36 -14.64 0.33
C ALA A 101 -1.34 -13.51 0.28
N SER A 102 -1.75 -12.33 0.73
CA SER A 102 -0.89 -11.15 0.76
C SER A 102 -0.64 -10.72 2.19
N TYR A 103 0.48 -10.05 2.39
CA TYR A 103 0.88 -9.46 3.66
C TYR A 103 1.09 -7.97 3.45
N VAL A 104 0.69 -7.15 4.43
CA VAL A 104 0.87 -5.70 4.41
C VAL A 104 2.14 -5.37 5.18
N ARG A 105 3.06 -4.62 4.56
CA ARG A 105 4.23 -4.12 5.26
C ARG A 105 3.82 -2.93 6.12
N LEU A 106 4.06 -3.02 7.42
CA LEU A 106 3.54 -2.04 8.38
C LEU A 106 4.50 -0.88 8.66
N ASP A 107 5.78 -1.08 8.44
CA ASP A 107 6.82 -0.11 8.81
C ASP A 107 7.32 0.74 7.66
N ARG A 108 6.73 0.59 6.47
CA ARG A 108 7.07 1.44 5.32
C ARG A 108 5.82 2.11 4.81
N VAL A 109 5.85 3.42 4.70
CA VAL A 109 4.71 4.22 4.26
C VAL A 109 5.08 4.92 2.96
N PHE A 110 4.18 4.90 2.00
CA PHE A 110 4.42 5.51 0.69
C PHE A 110 3.40 6.59 0.40
N ALA A 111 3.88 7.70 -0.18
CA ALA A 111 3.01 8.76 -0.66
C ALA A 111 2.77 8.54 -2.14
N LEU A 112 1.52 8.66 -2.55
CA LEU A 112 1.10 8.40 -3.93
C LEU A 112 0.44 9.62 -4.53
N ASP A 113 0.77 9.89 -5.80
CA ASP A 113 -0.01 10.77 -6.64
C ASP A 113 -0.74 9.91 -7.68
N GLU A 114 -1.86 10.41 -8.19
CA GLU A 114 -2.65 9.67 -9.17
C GLU A 114 -1.84 9.24 -10.39
N ASP A 115 -0.88 10.08 -10.79
CA ASP A 115 -0.08 9.81 -11.98
C ASP A 115 0.92 8.67 -11.78
N ASP A 116 1.13 8.24 -10.55
CA ASP A 116 2.13 7.23 -10.23
C ASP A 116 1.55 5.82 -10.17
N ILE A 117 0.24 5.67 -10.30
CA ILE A 117 -0.41 4.41 -9.98
C ILE A 117 -1.26 3.88 -11.13
N ARG A 118 -1.47 2.58 -11.11
CA ARG A 118 -2.46 1.92 -11.96
C ARG A 118 -3.55 1.35 -11.09
N ARG A 119 -4.79 1.57 -11.50
CA ARG A 119 -5.95 1.06 -10.78
C ARG A 119 -6.51 -0.13 -11.53
N GLU A 120 -6.80 -1.18 -10.79
CA GLU A 120 -7.38 -2.40 -11.37
C GLU A 120 -8.73 -2.73 -10.75
N GLY A 121 -9.31 -1.78 -10.02
CA GLY A 121 -10.65 -1.95 -9.49
C GLY A 121 -10.76 -2.81 -8.25
N SER A 122 -9.65 -3.14 -7.62
CA SER A 122 -9.68 -3.96 -6.40
C SER A 122 -9.92 -3.08 -5.18
N VAL A 123 -10.87 -3.50 -4.35
CA VAL A 123 -11.22 -2.82 -3.11
C VAL A 123 -11.16 -3.83 -1.98
N LEU A 124 -10.53 -3.44 -0.88
CA LEU A 124 -10.46 -4.29 0.31
C LEU A 124 -11.76 -4.18 1.08
N GLU A 125 -12.24 -5.29 1.63
CA GLU A 125 -13.47 -5.29 2.42
C GLU A 125 -13.30 -4.45 3.70
N PRO A 126 -14.37 -3.82 4.19
CA PRO A 126 -14.27 -2.94 5.37
C PRO A 126 -13.70 -3.62 6.61
N GLU A 127 -14.01 -4.89 6.82
CA GLU A 127 -13.56 -5.60 8.01
C GLU A 127 -12.06 -5.84 7.99
N ARG A 128 -11.51 -6.19 6.80
CA ARG A 128 -10.06 -6.35 6.67
C ARG A 128 -9.37 -5.02 6.80
N PHE A 129 -9.93 -3.99 6.21
CA PHE A 129 -9.37 -2.64 6.31
C PHE A 129 -9.32 -2.19 7.78
N ALA A 130 -10.38 -2.46 8.54
CA ALA A 130 -10.44 -2.06 9.95
C ALA A 130 -9.33 -2.72 10.77
N ARG A 131 -8.98 -3.96 10.46
CA ARG A 131 -7.89 -4.64 11.18
C ARG A 131 -6.55 -3.99 10.88
N VAL A 132 -6.29 -3.67 9.63
CA VAL A 132 -5.05 -2.98 9.25
C VAL A 132 -5.01 -1.61 9.90
N ALA A 133 -6.11 -0.87 9.84
CA ALA A 133 -6.19 0.46 10.42
C ALA A 133 -5.90 0.45 11.92
N ALA A 134 -6.44 -0.55 12.64
CA ALA A 134 -6.19 -0.65 14.07
C ALA A 134 -4.72 -0.81 14.40
N VAL A 135 -3.99 -1.60 13.60
CA VAL A 135 -2.56 -1.78 13.80
C VAL A 135 -1.82 -0.50 13.48
N LEU A 136 -2.17 0.18 12.41
CA LEU A 136 -1.51 1.41 12.01
C LEU A 136 -1.73 2.53 13.03
N MET A 137 -2.91 2.59 13.61
CA MET A 137 -3.18 3.57 14.68
C MET A 137 -2.26 3.34 15.88
N ARG A 138 -2.03 2.08 16.24
CA ARG A 138 -1.14 1.76 17.35
C ARG A 138 0.31 2.06 17.03
N LEU A 139 0.75 1.72 15.82
CA LEU A 139 2.16 1.85 15.45
C LEU A 139 2.56 3.27 15.13
N HIS A 140 1.70 4.00 14.43
CA HIS A 140 2.07 5.32 13.89
C HIS A 140 1.33 6.47 14.56
N GLY A 141 0.35 6.20 15.38
CA GLY A 141 -0.43 7.24 16.04
C GLY A 141 -1.37 7.98 15.10
N TRP A 142 -1.70 7.40 13.96
CA TRP A 142 -2.62 8.02 13.02
C TRP A 142 -4.05 7.95 13.56
N THR A 143 -4.88 8.89 13.12
CA THR A 143 -6.27 8.97 13.58
C THR A 143 -7.21 8.60 12.43
N PRO A 144 -8.33 7.95 12.76
CA PRO A 144 -9.32 7.64 11.72
C PRO A 144 -10.15 8.88 11.39
N THR A 145 -10.62 8.94 10.15
CA THR A 145 -11.62 9.89 9.72
C THR A 145 -12.98 9.33 10.09
N ARG A 146 -13.84 10.21 10.56
CA ARG A 146 -15.21 9.83 10.86
C ARG A 146 -16.11 9.81 9.67
#